data_40064d3955b5e91839e711f1b97eea05
#
_entry.id   40064d3955b5e91839e711f1b97eea05
#
_cell.length_a   1.000
_cell.length_b   1.000
_cell.length_c   1.000
_cell.angle_alpha   90.00
_cell.angle_beta   90.00
_cell.angle_gamma   90.00
#
_symmetry.space_group_name_H-M   'P 1'
#
loop_
_entity.id
_entity.type
_entity.pdbx_description
1 polymer ?
#
loop_
_entity_poly.entity_id
_entity_poly.type
_entity_poly.pdbx_seq_one_letter_code
_entity_poly.pdbx_strand_id
1 'polypeptide(L)'
;MRARRFAATVVLALAGISCAGAQEFSAFAGRTYAVEPDANSFAWLISYAQDLGEHFALSFAWQNEGHVPGHHRDGHSVQAWAKARPFSPQLTLAAGIGPYRYFDTAVVQSGGSHSDDHGYGVLYSVSAAWRTQGRLLYEVRFNRVETNHSIDTSEVLLGVGYRLDQDAAPFAPASADARRSELTVFAGRTIVNSFESEQATALSVEYRYAFRPALRASVAWLSEGDAELIRRNGLVVQGWYEPSFSGDRFTLGLGLGLYIAVDDYREDREGAYPNGVITLTTSYRLARDWRARFSWNRVISNYDRDTDVLMLGAGYRF
;
A
#
# COMPACT_ATOMS: atom_id res chain seq x y z
N MET A 1 17.53 20.94 7.21
CA MET A 1 16.92 21.67 6.07
C MET A 1 16.98 20.96 4.70
N ARG A 2 17.55 19.76 4.56
CA ARG A 2 17.69 19.05 3.26
C ARG A 2 16.59 18.02 2.91
N ALA A 3 15.77 17.59 3.87
CA ALA A 3 14.73 16.56 3.65
C ALA A 3 13.45 17.08 2.93
N ARG A 4 13.20 18.39 2.90
CA ARG A 4 11.99 18.96 2.28
C ARG A 4 12.00 18.99 0.75
N ARG A 5 13.14 18.77 0.09
CA ARG A 5 13.24 18.82 -1.38
C ARG A 5 13.00 17.47 -2.06
N PHE A 6 13.11 16.34 -1.35
CA PHE A 6 12.94 15.00 -1.96
C PHE A 6 11.47 14.64 -2.18
N ALA A 7 10.55 14.99 -1.28
CA ALA A 7 9.12 14.68 -1.42
C ALA A 7 8.43 15.40 -2.60
N ALA A 8 8.86 16.63 -2.91
CA ALA A 8 8.28 17.40 -4.02
C ALA A 8 8.72 16.89 -5.41
N THR A 9 9.87 16.25 -5.54
CA THR A 9 10.41 15.80 -6.84
C THR A 9 9.76 14.50 -7.30
N VAL A 10 9.36 13.62 -6.39
CA VAL A 10 8.69 12.35 -6.74
C VAL A 10 7.26 12.61 -7.25
N VAL A 11 6.55 13.57 -6.70
CA VAL A 11 5.19 13.95 -7.15
C VAL A 11 5.20 14.59 -8.54
N LEU A 12 6.24 15.35 -8.88
CA LEU A 12 6.36 16.00 -10.20
C LEU A 12 6.79 15.03 -11.32
N ALA A 13 7.50 13.96 -11.03
CA ALA A 13 7.89 12.97 -12.04
C ALA A 13 6.69 12.15 -12.55
N LEU A 14 5.65 11.98 -11.75
CA LEU A 14 4.41 11.29 -12.15
C LEU A 14 3.50 12.15 -13.05
N ALA A 15 3.69 13.46 -13.09
CA ALA A 15 2.82 14.39 -13.83
C ALA A 15 3.05 14.42 -15.34
N GLY A 16 4.13 13.82 -15.85
CA GLY A 16 4.52 13.88 -17.27
C GLY A 16 4.22 12.62 -18.10
N ILE A 17 3.69 11.56 -17.52
CA ILE A 17 3.57 10.27 -18.20
C ILE A 17 2.14 10.07 -18.71
N SER A 18 1.82 10.69 -19.84
CA SER A 18 0.62 10.39 -20.63
C SER A 18 0.90 9.20 -21.56
N CYS A 19 1.34 8.06 -21.04
CA CYS A 19 1.39 6.84 -21.82
C CYS A 19 0.22 5.95 -21.39
N ALA A 20 -0.64 5.60 -22.36
CA ALA A 20 -1.60 4.51 -22.23
C ALA A 20 -0.81 3.17 -22.21
N GLY A 21 -0.06 2.94 -21.15
CA GLY A 21 0.65 1.70 -20.91
C GLY A 21 -0.26 0.69 -20.19
N ALA A 22 0.00 -0.60 -20.37
CA ALA A 22 -0.73 -1.64 -19.67
C ALA A 22 -0.51 -1.49 -18.15
N GLN A 23 -1.57 -1.73 -17.40
CA GLN A 23 -1.54 -1.77 -15.94
C GLN A 23 -1.76 -3.20 -15.50
N GLU A 24 -1.06 -3.59 -14.47
CA GLU A 24 -1.11 -4.94 -13.93
C GLU A 24 -1.29 -4.89 -12.42
N PHE A 25 -2.23 -5.68 -11.92
CA PHE A 25 -2.36 -5.97 -10.50
C PHE A 25 -1.97 -7.43 -10.30
N SER A 26 -1.05 -7.70 -9.36
CA SER A 26 -0.54 -9.03 -9.12
C SER A 26 -0.50 -9.34 -7.62
N ALA A 27 -0.78 -10.59 -7.29
CA ALA A 27 -0.63 -11.14 -5.96
C ALA A 27 0.36 -12.32 -5.99
N PHE A 28 1.23 -12.37 -5.00
CA PHE A 28 2.29 -13.35 -4.87
C PHE A 28 2.27 -14.01 -3.51
N ALA A 29 2.72 -15.27 -3.47
CA ALA A 29 3.03 -15.99 -2.25
C ALA A 29 4.33 -16.77 -2.43
N GLY A 30 5.07 -16.98 -1.34
CA GLY A 30 6.32 -17.70 -1.38
C GLY A 30 7.02 -17.77 -0.03
N ARG A 31 8.35 -17.71 -0.10
CA ARG A 31 9.20 -17.76 1.09
C ARG A 31 10.19 -16.62 1.12
N THR A 32 10.40 -16.09 2.31
CA THR A 32 11.51 -15.23 2.69
C THR A 32 12.60 -16.02 3.40
N TYR A 33 13.83 -15.59 3.21
CA TYR A 33 15.05 -16.12 3.83
C TYR A 33 15.82 -14.93 4.40
N ALA A 34 15.98 -14.89 5.72
CA ALA A 34 16.83 -13.91 6.40
C ALA A 34 18.26 -14.42 6.47
N VAL A 35 19.24 -13.50 6.45
CA VAL A 35 20.67 -13.84 6.54
C VAL A 35 21.09 -13.94 8.00
N GLU A 36 20.68 -12.99 8.80
CA GLU A 36 20.90 -12.93 10.25
C GLU A 36 19.63 -12.45 10.93
N PRO A 37 18.94 -13.32 11.70
CA PRO A 37 19.24 -14.73 11.97
C PRO A 37 19.04 -15.61 10.73
N ASP A 38 19.82 -16.69 10.56
CA ASP A 38 19.61 -17.68 9.49
C ASP A 38 18.28 -18.40 9.72
N ALA A 39 17.26 -17.89 9.06
CA ALA A 39 15.89 -18.34 9.23
C ALA A 39 15.06 -18.12 7.95
N ASN A 40 13.94 -18.79 7.88
CA ASN A 40 13.00 -18.59 6.78
C ASN A 40 11.55 -18.55 7.27
N SER A 41 10.69 -17.89 6.49
CA SER A 41 9.27 -17.76 6.77
C SER A 41 8.45 -17.79 5.47
N PHE A 42 7.13 -17.68 5.60
CA PHE A 42 6.29 -17.37 4.46
C PHE A 42 6.50 -15.91 4.02
N ALA A 43 6.19 -15.62 2.77
CA ALA A 43 6.11 -14.25 2.27
C ALA A 43 4.89 -14.11 1.37
N TRP A 44 4.32 -12.91 1.34
CA TRP A 44 3.35 -12.54 0.31
C TRP A 44 3.59 -11.10 -0.14
N LEU A 45 3.14 -10.79 -1.35
CA LEU A 45 3.27 -9.47 -1.94
C LEU A 45 2.07 -9.16 -2.82
N ILE A 46 1.55 -7.95 -2.74
CA ILE A 46 0.61 -7.41 -3.71
C ILE A 46 1.27 -6.25 -4.45
N SER A 47 1.08 -6.18 -5.75
CA SER A 47 1.76 -5.20 -6.60
C SER A 47 0.80 -4.61 -7.62
N TYR A 48 0.91 -3.30 -7.81
CA TYR A 48 0.36 -2.60 -8.96
C TYR A 48 1.51 -2.08 -9.80
N ALA A 49 1.51 -2.39 -11.09
CA ALA A 49 2.52 -1.95 -12.03
C ALA A 49 1.89 -1.18 -13.19
N GLN A 50 2.57 -0.12 -13.62
CA GLN A 50 2.24 0.72 -14.75
C GLN A 50 3.36 0.66 -15.77
N ASP A 51 3.07 0.22 -16.99
CA ASP A 51 4.02 0.25 -18.09
C ASP A 51 4.34 1.70 -18.51
N LEU A 52 5.61 1.98 -18.70
CA LEU A 52 6.17 3.23 -19.23
C LEU A 52 6.77 2.96 -20.62
N GLY A 53 5.90 2.58 -21.57
CA GLY A 53 6.33 2.09 -22.87
C GLY A 53 6.66 0.59 -22.87
N GLU A 54 7.43 0.16 -23.88
CA GLU A 54 7.67 -1.27 -24.14
C GLU A 54 8.69 -1.88 -23.15
N HIS A 55 9.70 -1.10 -22.78
CA HIS A 55 10.88 -1.60 -22.06
C HIS A 55 10.94 -1.22 -20.59
N PHE A 56 10.06 -0.36 -20.11
CA PHE A 56 10.09 0.13 -18.74
C PHE A 56 8.73 0.01 -18.07
N ALA A 57 8.75 -0.08 -16.74
CA ALA A 57 7.56 0.04 -15.91
C ALA A 57 7.91 0.69 -14.56
N LEU A 58 6.88 1.17 -13.87
CA LEU A 58 6.94 1.60 -12.48
C LEU A 58 5.95 0.75 -11.69
N SER A 59 6.33 0.27 -10.51
CA SER A 59 5.41 -0.44 -9.63
C SER A 59 5.39 0.13 -8.22
N PHE A 60 4.25 -0.03 -7.57
CA PHE A 60 4.11 0.02 -6.12
C PHE A 60 3.81 -1.40 -5.62
N ALA A 61 4.44 -1.81 -4.53
CA ALA A 61 4.11 -3.07 -3.88
C ALA A 61 4.01 -2.91 -2.37
N TRP A 62 3.12 -3.70 -1.77
CA TRP A 62 3.07 -4.01 -0.36
C TRP A 62 3.52 -5.45 -0.17
N GLN A 63 4.52 -5.66 0.65
CA GLN A 63 5.21 -6.92 0.86
C GLN A 63 5.21 -7.25 2.35
N ASN A 64 4.92 -8.50 2.69
CA ASN A 64 5.08 -9.05 4.02
C ASN A 64 6.13 -10.15 3.95
N GLU A 65 7.16 -10.03 4.78
CA GLU A 65 8.30 -10.94 4.82
C GLU A 65 8.15 -12.02 5.89
N GLY A 66 6.95 -12.12 6.48
CA GLY A 66 6.60 -13.14 7.45
C GLY A 66 7.20 -12.93 8.83
N HIS A 67 7.35 -14.03 9.55
CA HIS A 67 7.86 -14.04 10.91
C HIS A 67 9.18 -14.81 10.95
N VAL A 68 10.30 -14.11 11.04
CA VAL A 68 11.58 -14.69 11.41
C VAL A 68 11.85 -14.46 12.89
N PRO A 69 12.70 -15.25 13.57
CA PRO A 69 12.93 -15.11 14.99
C PRO A 69 13.26 -13.68 15.41
N GLY A 70 12.41 -13.10 16.28
CA GLY A 70 12.56 -11.75 16.79
C GLY A 70 12.07 -10.62 15.88
N HIS A 71 11.56 -10.92 14.68
CA HIS A 71 11.12 -9.93 13.70
C HIS A 71 9.82 -10.34 13.03
N HIS A 72 8.92 -9.37 12.85
CA HIS A 72 7.77 -9.46 11.98
C HIS A 72 7.79 -8.23 11.07
N ARG A 73 8.29 -8.41 9.84
CA ARG A 73 8.53 -7.30 8.95
C ARG A 73 7.61 -7.31 7.73
N ASP A 74 7.06 -6.15 7.45
CA ASP A 74 6.42 -5.84 6.17
C ASP A 74 6.91 -4.49 5.64
N GLY A 75 6.48 -4.11 4.44
CA GLY A 75 6.88 -2.84 3.89
C GLY A 75 6.27 -2.50 2.55
N HIS A 76 6.58 -1.29 2.12
CA HIS A 76 6.14 -0.74 0.84
C HIS A 76 7.34 -0.43 -0.04
N SER A 77 7.22 -0.70 -1.33
CA SER A 77 8.24 -0.34 -2.30
C SER A 77 7.67 0.40 -3.49
N VAL A 78 8.50 1.25 -4.09
CA VAL A 78 8.30 1.79 -5.42
C VAL A 78 9.49 1.39 -6.25
N GLN A 79 9.29 0.61 -7.33
CA GLN A 79 10.37 0.11 -8.16
C GLN A 79 10.27 0.58 -9.59
N ALA A 80 11.41 0.96 -10.16
CA ALA A 80 11.59 1.09 -11.60
C ALA A 80 12.07 -0.25 -12.16
N TRP A 81 11.48 -0.64 -13.30
CA TRP A 81 11.73 -1.92 -13.95
C TRP A 81 12.21 -1.72 -15.37
N ALA A 82 13.23 -2.50 -15.76
CA ALA A 82 13.60 -2.73 -17.15
C ALA A 82 13.05 -4.10 -17.59
N LYS A 83 12.45 -4.17 -18.78
CA LYS A 83 11.75 -5.34 -19.31
C LYS A 83 12.28 -5.73 -20.68
N ALA A 84 12.35 -7.03 -20.95
CA ALA A 84 12.70 -7.57 -22.26
C ALA A 84 11.89 -8.83 -22.58
N ARG A 85 11.70 -9.13 -23.88
CA ARG A 85 11.04 -10.34 -24.38
C ARG A 85 11.93 -11.08 -25.37
N PRO A 86 13.09 -11.61 -24.92
CA PRO A 86 14.11 -12.13 -25.83
C PRO A 86 13.72 -13.45 -26.50
N PHE A 87 12.77 -14.21 -25.96
CA PHE A 87 12.46 -15.57 -26.41
C PHE A 87 11.09 -15.69 -27.06
N SER A 88 10.09 -15.01 -26.52
CA SER A 88 8.72 -15.02 -27.06
C SER A 88 7.94 -13.78 -26.62
N PRO A 89 6.89 -13.37 -27.36
CA PRO A 89 6.01 -12.27 -26.92
C PRO A 89 5.29 -12.55 -25.59
N GLN A 90 5.13 -13.82 -25.22
CA GLN A 90 4.46 -14.25 -24.00
C GLN A 90 5.37 -14.16 -22.77
N LEU A 91 6.68 -14.40 -22.93
CA LEU A 91 7.63 -14.43 -21.83
C LEU A 91 8.32 -13.07 -21.67
N THR A 92 8.03 -12.39 -20.58
CA THR A 92 8.71 -11.15 -20.19
C THR A 92 9.71 -11.44 -19.09
N LEU A 93 10.98 -11.07 -19.30
CA LEU A 93 11.99 -11.01 -18.26
C LEU A 93 12.11 -9.56 -17.79
N ALA A 94 12.24 -9.35 -16.49
CA ALA A 94 12.37 -8.02 -15.93
C ALA A 94 13.36 -7.97 -14.77
N ALA A 95 14.01 -6.80 -14.62
CA ALA A 95 14.82 -6.45 -13.47
C ALA A 95 14.35 -5.14 -12.90
N GLY A 96 14.19 -5.06 -11.58
CA GLY A 96 13.66 -3.91 -10.86
C GLY A 96 14.54 -3.48 -9.71
N ILE A 97 14.54 -2.18 -9.44
CA ILE A 97 15.20 -1.59 -8.29
C ILE A 97 14.38 -0.43 -7.76
N GLY A 98 14.38 -0.24 -6.45
CA GLY A 98 13.73 0.92 -5.84
C GLY A 98 13.84 1.00 -4.34
N PRO A 99 13.43 2.15 -3.76
CA PRO A 99 13.35 2.31 -2.32
C PRO A 99 12.32 1.36 -1.71
N TYR A 100 12.67 0.81 -0.55
CA TYR A 100 11.84 -0.01 0.30
C TYR A 100 11.68 0.67 1.65
N ARG A 101 10.45 0.94 2.08
CA ARG A 101 10.11 1.44 3.41
C ARG A 101 9.64 0.26 4.23
N TYR A 102 10.41 -0.16 5.23
CA TYR A 102 10.03 -1.26 6.12
C TYR A 102 9.37 -0.79 7.41
N PHE A 103 8.58 -1.70 7.98
CA PHE A 103 7.94 -1.67 9.29
C PHE A 103 8.26 -3.02 9.94
N ASP A 104 9.03 -2.99 11.01
CA ASP A 104 9.55 -4.19 11.66
C ASP A 104 9.14 -4.20 13.13
N THR A 105 8.22 -5.08 13.48
CA THR A 105 7.90 -5.34 14.89
C THR A 105 8.96 -6.26 15.43
N ALA A 106 9.84 -5.73 16.28
CA ALA A 106 11.01 -6.42 16.81
C ALA A 106 10.89 -6.70 18.31
N VAL A 107 11.50 -7.81 18.77
CA VAL A 107 11.56 -8.15 20.20
C VAL A 107 12.58 -7.28 20.90
N VAL A 108 12.16 -6.58 21.95
CA VAL A 108 13.08 -5.86 22.83
C VAL A 108 13.68 -6.84 23.86
N GLN A 109 15.01 -6.99 23.86
CA GLN A 109 15.74 -7.97 24.71
C GLN A 109 15.56 -7.79 26.23
N SER A 110 14.99 -6.68 26.69
CA SER A 110 14.80 -6.38 28.11
C SER A 110 13.35 -6.20 28.47
N GLY A 111 12.58 -7.29 28.61
CA GLY A 111 11.34 -7.22 29.38
C GLY A 111 10.01 -7.46 28.67
N GLY A 112 9.97 -8.16 27.53
CA GLY A 112 8.71 -8.66 26.95
C GLY A 112 7.86 -7.64 26.19
N SER A 113 8.35 -6.44 25.93
CA SER A 113 7.74 -5.47 25.03
C SER A 113 8.29 -5.61 23.59
N HIS A 114 7.55 -5.14 22.64
CA HIS A 114 7.99 -5.00 21.25
C HIS A 114 8.37 -3.54 20.95
N SER A 115 9.15 -3.34 19.87
CA SER A 115 9.34 -2.04 19.23
C SER A 115 8.82 -2.10 17.79
N ASP A 116 8.25 -1.00 17.30
CA ASP A 116 7.87 -0.83 15.90
C ASP A 116 8.95 0.00 15.21
N ASP A 117 9.94 -0.68 14.63
CA ASP A 117 11.07 -0.04 13.97
C ASP A 117 10.74 0.30 12.51
N HIS A 118 11.00 1.54 12.14
CA HIS A 118 10.74 2.06 10.82
C HIS A 118 12.01 2.51 10.14
N GLY A 119 12.25 2.06 8.92
CA GLY A 119 13.42 2.48 8.18
C GLY A 119 13.29 2.37 6.68
N TYR A 120 14.41 2.54 6.02
CA TYR A 120 14.51 2.44 4.57
C TYR A 120 15.56 1.42 4.19
N GLY A 121 15.32 0.80 3.04
CA GLY A 121 16.24 -0.10 2.37
C GLY A 121 16.13 0.06 0.86
N VAL A 122 16.80 -0.83 0.17
CA VAL A 122 16.71 -0.98 -1.29
C VAL A 122 16.18 -2.36 -1.61
N LEU A 123 15.19 -2.41 -2.46
CA LEU A 123 14.64 -3.65 -3.01
C LEU A 123 15.17 -3.85 -4.43
N TYR A 124 15.86 -4.96 -4.64
CA TYR A 124 16.29 -5.47 -5.94
C TYR A 124 15.39 -6.63 -6.33
N SER A 125 14.96 -6.70 -7.57
CA SER A 125 14.09 -7.77 -8.03
C SER A 125 14.47 -8.24 -9.43
N VAL A 126 14.31 -9.54 -9.66
CA VAL A 126 14.30 -10.12 -11.02
C VAL A 126 13.06 -10.97 -11.17
N SER A 127 12.46 -10.97 -12.35
CA SER A 127 11.25 -11.75 -12.58
C SER A 127 11.16 -12.31 -13.99
N ALA A 128 10.38 -13.39 -14.10
CA ALA A 128 9.96 -14.00 -15.35
C ALA A 128 8.44 -14.14 -15.33
N ALA A 129 7.76 -13.43 -16.22
CA ALA A 129 6.30 -13.41 -16.32
C ALA A 129 5.83 -14.02 -17.64
N TRP A 130 4.97 -15.03 -17.55
CA TRP A 130 4.28 -15.64 -18.68
C TRP A 130 2.90 -15.02 -18.86
N ARG A 131 2.67 -14.35 -19.99
CA ARG A 131 1.42 -13.71 -20.36
C ARG A 131 0.55 -14.65 -21.16
N THR A 132 -0.66 -14.90 -20.69
CA THR A 132 -1.66 -15.66 -21.45
C THR A 132 -2.19 -14.83 -22.64
N GLN A 133 -2.94 -15.46 -23.54
CA GLN A 133 -3.67 -14.74 -24.58
C GLN A 133 -4.78 -13.84 -24.02
N GLY A 134 -5.26 -14.13 -22.80
CA GLY A 134 -6.23 -13.32 -22.06
C GLY A 134 -5.55 -12.22 -21.23
N ARG A 135 -6.15 -11.91 -20.08
CA ARG A 135 -5.68 -10.87 -19.16
C ARG A 135 -4.80 -11.41 -18.02
N LEU A 136 -4.75 -12.73 -17.85
CA LEU A 136 -3.97 -13.35 -16.79
C LEU A 136 -2.49 -13.42 -17.16
N LEU A 137 -1.65 -13.32 -16.16
CA LEU A 137 -0.22 -13.62 -16.22
C LEU A 137 0.20 -14.43 -15.00
N TYR A 138 1.26 -15.22 -15.16
CA TYR A 138 1.91 -15.99 -14.11
C TYR A 138 3.34 -15.50 -13.99
N GLU A 139 3.81 -15.25 -12.77
CA GLU A 139 5.13 -14.68 -12.55
C GLU A 139 5.89 -15.44 -11.48
N VAL A 140 7.17 -15.67 -11.73
CA VAL A 140 8.17 -16.04 -10.71
C VAL A 140 9.00 -14.82 -10.45
N ARG A 141 9.16 -14.44 -9.18
CA ARG A 141 9.94 -13.28 -8.77
C ARG A 141 10.92 -13.65 -7.68
N PHE A 142 12.14 -13.16 -7.82
CA PHE A 142 13.15 -13.15 -6.77
C PHE A 142 13.35 -11.72 -6.31
N ASN A 143 13.31 -11.51 -5.01
CA ASN A 143 13.57 -10.23 -4.36
C ASN A 143 14.79 -10.33 -3.44
N ARG A 144 15.55 -9.23 -3.34
CA ARG A 144 16.57 -9.02 -2.32
C ARG A 144 16.32 -7.67 -1.69
N VAL A 145 16.09 -7.66 -0.36
CA VAL A 145 15.96 -6.45 0.44
C VAL A 145 17.24 -6.25 1.23
N GLU A 146 17.82 -5.08 1.09
CA GLU A 146 18.96 -4.63 1.89
C GLU A 146 18.56 -3.40 2.69
N THR A 147 18.78 -3.46 4.01
CA THR A 147 18.37 -2.42 4.95
C THR A 147 19.55 -1.90 5.76
N ASN A 148 19.42 -0.70 6.34
CA ASN A 148 20.49 -0.12 7.15
C ASN A 148 20.39 -0.50 8.64
N HIS A 149 19.18 -0.82 9.14
CA HIS A 149 18.92 -0.97 10.58
C HIS A 149 17.94 -2.11 10.92
N SER A 150 17.68 -3.00 9.97
CA SER A 150 16.88 -4.21 10.16
C SER A 150 17.57 -5.37 9.45
N ILE A 151 16.93 -6.53 9.40
CA ILE A 151 17.47 -7.73 8.77
C ILE A 151 17.50 -7.61 7.23
N ASP A 152 18.51 -8.20 6.61
CA ASP A 152 18.55 -8.39 5.17
C ASP A 152 17.84 -9.68 4.77
N THR A 153 17.04 -9.64 3.72
CA THR A 153 16.23 -10.78 3.28
C THR A 153 16.33 -11.03 1.79
N SER A 154 16.06 -12.28 1.43
CA SER A 154 15.83 -12.70 0.04
C SER A 154 14.51 -13.45 -0.05
N GLU A 155 13.80 -13.32 -1.17
CA GLU A 155 12.51 -13.97 -1.36
C GLU A 155 12.43 -14.69 -2.70
N VAL A 156 11.70 -15.79 -2.70
CA VAL A 156 11.24 -16.48 -3.91
C VAL A 156 9.72 -16.51 -3.88
N LEU A 157 9.11 -15.89 -4.87
CA LEU A 157 7.68 -15.65 -4.94
C LEU A 157 7.09 -16.19 -6.24
N LEU A 158 5.93 -16.82 -6.15
CA LEU A 158 5.08 -17.21 -7.27
C LEU A 158 3.84 -16.33 -7.28
N GLY A 159 3.48 -15.79 -8.42
CA GLY A 159 2.40 -14.82 -8.54
C GLY A 159 1.45 -15.07 -9.67
N VAL A 160 0.24 -14.56 -9.48
CA VAL A 160 -0.80 -14.45 -10.51
C VAL A 160 -1.15 -12.96 -10.64
N GLY A 161 -1.12 -12.47 -11.87
CA GLY A 161 -1.47 -11.09 -12.17
C GLY A 161 -2.61 -10.99 -13.18
N TYR A 162 -3.22 -9.83 -13.19
CA TYR A 162 -4.31 -9.47 -14.08
C TYR A 162 -4.04 -8.11 -14.73
N ARG A 163 -4.14 -8.05 -16.07
CA ARG A 163 -4.02 -6.80 -16.83
C ARG A 163 -5.30 -6.00 -16.74
N LEU A 164 -5.16 -4.76 -16.32
CA LEU A 164 -6.24 -3.80 -16.14
C LEU A 164 -6.30 -2.85 -17.34
N ASP A 165 -7.51 -2.49 -17.77
CA ASP A 165 -7.72 -1.42 -18.74
C ASP A 165 -8.23 -0.20 -17.98
N GLN A 166 -7.43 0.85 -17.90
CA GLN A 166 -7.81 2.10 -17.26
C GLN A 166 -8.82 2.85 -18.12
N ASP A 167 -9.90 3.37 -17.51
CA ASP A 167 -11.01 4.03 -18.23
C ASP A 167 -10.61 5.42 -18.77
N ALA A 168 -9.70 6.12 -18.09
CA ALA A 168 -9.28 7.47 -18.49
C ALA A 168 -7.83 7.74 -18.12
N ALA A 169 -7.17 8.63 -18.85
CA ALA A 169 -5.84 9.11 -18.48
C ALA A 169 -5.88 9.76 -17.08
N PRO A 170 -4.93 9.39 -16.17
CA PRO A 170 -4.99 9.78 -14.75
C PRO A 170 -5.08 11.27 -14.51
N PHE A 171 -4.44 12.06 -15.38
CA PHE A 171 -4.33 13.52 -15.26
C PHE A 171 -5.22 14.28 -16.24
N ALA A 172 -6.11 13.59 -16.98
CA ALA A 172 -7.07 14.25 -17.85
C ALA A 172 -7.95 15.25 -17.06
N PRO A 173 -8.49 16.29 -17.71
CA PRO A 173 -9.50 17.14 -17.09
C PRO A 173 -10.70 16.29 -16.63
N ALA A 174 -11.24 16.59 -15.45
CA ALA A 174 -12.48 15.96 -15.03
C ALA A 174 -13.64 16.44 -15.91
N SER A 175 -14.54 15.53 -16.29
CA SER A 175 -15.73 15.88 -17.05
C SER A 175 -16.64 16.82 -16.23
N ALA A 176 -17.38 17.71 -16.90
CA ALA A 176 -18.28 18.64 -16.24
C ALA A 176 -19.40 17.91 -15.46
N ASP A 177 -19.84 16.76 -15.97
CA ASP A 177 -20.93 15.96 -15.39
C ASP A 177 -20.43 14.90 -14.38
N ALA A 178 -19.10 14.88 -14.07
CA ALA A 178 -18.54 13.92 -13.14
C ALA A 178 -19.01 14.23 -11.71
N ARG A 179 -19.62 13.26 -11.06
CA ARG A 179 -19.86 13.30 -9.61
C ARG A 179 -18.52 13.25 -8.91
N ARG A 180 -18.18 14.30 -8.20
CA ARG A 180 -16.85 14.50 -7.64
C ARG A 180 -16.78 14.19 -6.14
N SER A 181 -17.93 14.20 -5.49
CA SER A 181 -18.06 13.99 -4.06
C SER A 181 -18.52 12.58 -3.75
N GLU A 182 -17.94 11.97 -2.72
CA GLU A 182 -18.35 10.68 -2.18
C GLU A 182 -18.31 10.74 -0.66
N LEU A 183 -19.37 10.30 0.00
CA LEU A 183 -19.42 10.08 1.45
C LEU A 183 -19.48 8.60 1.70
N THR A 184 -18.54 8.05 2.48
CA THR A 184 -18.46 6.62 2.80
C THR A 184 -18.48 6.41 4.30
N VAL A 185 -19.30 5.47 4.75
CA VAL A 185 -19.31 4.96 6.12
C VAL A 185 -18.67 3.59 6.14
N PHE A 186 -17.72 3.38 7.06
CA PHE A 186 -16.96 2.16 7.20
C PHE A 186 -17.15 1.54 8.58
N ALA A 187 -17.08 0.22 8.61
CA ALA A 187 -16.90 -0.57 9.82
C ALA A 187 -15.86 -1.66 9.56
N GLY A 188 -15.09 -2.04 10.58
CA GLY A 188 -14.04 -3.01 10.42
C GLY A 188 -13.30 -3.37 11.68
N ARG A 189 -12.03 -3.72 11.51
CA ARG A 189 -11.13 -4.16 12.58
C ARG A 189 -9.84 -3.36 12.56
N THR A 190 -9.41 -2.94 13.73
CA THR A 190 -8.05 -2.55 14.04
C THR A 190 -7.28 -3.76 14.52
N ILE A 191 -6.05 -3.91 14.07
CA ILE A 191 -5.08 -4.93 14.52
C ILE A 191 -3.82 -4.17 14.90
N VAL A 192 -3.39 -4.28 16.16
CA VAL A 192 -2.14 -3.67 16.62
C VAL A 192 -0.98 -4.52 16.09
N ASN A 193 0.06 -3.88 15.60
CA ASN A 193 1.28 -4.54 15.16
C ASN A 193 2.15 -4.85 16.37
N SER A 194 1.75 -5.91 17.07
CA SER A 194 2.42 -6.51 18.21
C SER A 194 2.53 -8.02 17.97
N PHE A 195 3.26 -8.73 18.82
CA PHE A 195 3.33 -10.20 18.73
C PHE A 195 2.02 -10.89 19.14
N GLU A 196 1.16 -10.22 19.91
CA GLU A 196 -0.15 -10.73 20.33
C GLU A 196 -1.27 -10.33 19.37
N SER A 197 -1.04 -9.30 18.53
CA SER A 197 -1.97 -8.80 17.51
C SER A 197 -3.33 -8.44 18.11
N GLU A 198 -3.34 -7.59 19.14
CA GLU A 198 -4.55 -7.12 19.82
C GLU A 198 -5.52 -6.46 18.84
N GLN A 199 -6.79 -6.61 19.05
CA GLN A 199 -7.80 -6.22 18.07
C GLN A 199 -8.95 -5.44 18.69
N ALA A 200 -9.47 -4.48 17.92
CA ALA A 200 -10.69 -3.73 18.23
C ALA A 200 -11.60 -3.54 17.04
N THR A 201 -12.83 -3.07 17.30
CA THR A 201 -13.74 -2.65 16.23
C THR A 201 -13.39 -1.23 15.79
N ALA A 202 -13.14 -1.07 14.48
CA ALA A 202 -12.91 0.22 13.85
C ALA A 202 -14.17 0.77 13.19
N LEU A 203 -14.35 2.11 13.26
CA LEU A 203 -15.41 2.85 12.58
C LEU A 203 -14.83 4.07 11.90
N SER A 204 -15.34 4.42 10.71
CA SER A 204 -14.92 5.65 10.02
C SER A 204 -16.03 6.23 9.16
N VAL A 205 -16.01 7.57 9.04
CA VAL A 205 -16.81 8.31 8.07
C VAL A 205 -15.86 9.16 7.25
N GLU A 206 -15.85 8.94 5.94
CA GLU A 206 -14.94 9.62 5.01
C GLU A 206 -15.72 10.43 3.98
N TYR A 207 -15.32 11.69 3.80
CA TYR A 207 -15.66 12.50 2.63
C TYR A 207 -14.48 12.54 1.67
N ARG A 208 -14.73 12.23 0.40
CA ARG A 208 -13.72 12.19 -0.66
C ARG A 208 -14.13 13.07 -1.83
N TYR A 209 -13.19 13.88 -2.34
CA TYR A 209 -13.39 14.75 -3.48
C TYR A 209 -12.42 14.42 -4.62
N ALA A 210 -12.96 14.22 -5.85
CA ALA A 210 -12.18 13.96 -7.06
C ALA A 210 -11.94 15.26 -7.83
N PHE A 211 -10.69 15.68 -7.95
CA PHE A 211 -10.31 16.85 -8.76
C PHE A 211 -9.76 16.47 -10.15
N ARG A 212 -9.38 15.20 -10.34
CA ARG A 212 -9.02 14.58 -11.62
C ARG A 212 -9.58 13.16 -11.67
N PRO A 213 -9.62 12.50 -12.85
CA PRO A 213 -10.13 11.13 -12.96
C PRO A 213 -9.53 10.13 -11.98
N ALA A 214 -8.21 10.22 -11.74
CA ALA A 214 -7.52 9.33 -10.79
C ALA A 214 -6.97 10.04 -9.56
N LEU A 215 -7.14 11.37 -9.40
CA LEU A 215 -6.61 12.10 -8.26
C LEU A 215 -7.73 12.61 -7.35
N ARG A 216 -7.64 12.26 -6.08
CA ARG A 216 -8.63 12.62 -5.06
C ARG A 216 -7.96 13.15 -3.80
N ALA A 217 -8.74 13.85 -2.97
CA ALA A 217 -8.39 14.13 -1.59
C ALA A 217 -9.54 13.67 -0.70
N SER A 218 -9.22 13.30 0.53
CA SER A 218 -10.25 12.97 1.53
C SER A 218 -9.96 13.56 2.89
N VAL A 219 -11.02 13.71 3.66
CA VAL A 219 -11.01 13.91 5.09
C VAL A 219 -11.94 12.86 5.71
N ALA A 220 -11.49 12.24 6.80
CA ALA A 220 -12.25 11.23 7.50
C ALA A 220 -12.12 11.42 9.01
N TRP A 221 -13.15 11.03 9.73
CA TRP A 221 -13.02 10.68 11.13
C TRP A 221 -12.81 9.17 11.24
N LEU A 222 -11.78 8.75 11.97
CA LEU A 222 -11.44 7.35 12.21
C LEU A 222 -11.38 7.11 13.72
N SER A 223 -12.08 6.07 14.17
CA SER A 223 -11.93 5.48 15.49
C SER A 223 -11.37 4.07 15.33
N GLU A 224 -10.23 3.81 15.96
CA GLU A 224 -9.59 2.50 15.97
C GLU A 224 -10.15 1.58 17.06
N GLY A 225 -11.04 2.09 17.92
CA GLY A 225 -11.62 1.36 19.04
C GLY A 225 -10.65 1.24 20.24
N ASP A 226 -10.90 0.25 21.09
CA ASP A 226 -10.13 -0.06 22.29
C ASP A 226 -9.49 -1.45 22.11
N ALA A 227 -8.18 -1.46 21.80
CA ALA A 227 -7.40 -2.66 21.50
C ALA A 227 -6.28 -2.87 22.56
N GLU A 228 -6.59 -2.68 23.83
CA GLU A 228 -5.71 -2.91 24.98
C GLU A 228 -4.44 -2.06 25.01
N LEU A 229 -3.72 -1.95 23.88
CA LEU A 229 -2.49 -1.15 23.73
C LEU A 229 -2.77 0.24 23.14
N ILE A 230 -3.90 0.44 22.50
CA ILE A 230 -4.32 1.70 21.90
C ILE A 230 -5.81 1.95 22.11
N ARG A 231 -6.17 3.23 22.27
CA ARG A 231 -7.55 3.72 22.18
C ARG A 231 -7.55 5.05 21.46
N ARG A 232 -7.48 4.97 20.12
CA ARG A 232 -7.29 6.14 19.26
C ARG A 232 -8.52 6.52 18.47
N ASN A 233 -8.74 7.84 18.35
CA ASN A 233 -9.69 8.40 17.41
C ASN A 233 -9.22 9.80 16.96
N GLY A 234 -9.63 10.21 15.76
CA GLY A 234 -9.21 11.50 15.22
C GLY A 234 -9.54 11.71 13.75
N LEU A 235 -8.87 12.70 13.15
CA LEU A 235 -9.05 13.10 11.77
C LEU A 235 -7.94 12.55 10.88
N VAL A 236 -8.32 11.92 9.77
CA VAL A 236 -7.43 11.47 8.70
C VAL A 236 -7.59 12.42 7.51
N VAL A 237 -6.46 12.90 6.97
CA VAL A 237 -6.42 13.70 5.73
C VAL A 237 -5.47 13.00 4.76
N GLN A 238 -5.97 12.67 3.54
CA GLN A 238 -5.19 11.92 2.55
C GLN A 238 -5.32 12.49 1.15
N GLY A 239 -4.21 12.37 0.39
CA GLY A 239 -4.20 12.47 -1.06
C GLY A 239 -4.19 11.07 -1.67
N TRP A 240 -4.85 10.88 -2.82
CA TRP A 240 -5.10 9.60 -3.43
C TRP A 240 -4.71 9.57 -4.91
N TYR A 241 -4.09 8.47 -5.31
CA TYR A 241 -4.10 7.99 -6.67
C TYR A 241 -5.08 6.81 -6.76
N GLU A 242 -6.21 6.99 -7.44
CA GLU A 242 -7.30 6.01 -7.50
C GLU A 242 -7.89 5.96 -8.92
N PRO A 243 -7.22 5.27 -9.86
CA PRO A 243 -7.73 5.02 -11.20
C PRO A 243 -8.99 4.14 -11.19
N SER A 244 -9.84 4.31 -12.20
CA SER A 244 -11.02 3.50 -12.44
C SER A 244 -10.84 2.58 -13.65
N PHE A 245 -11.55 1.47 -13.64
CA PHE A 245 -11.47 0.39 -14.60
C PHE A 245 -12.85 -0.13 -14.95
N SER A 246 -12.99 -0.72 -16.14
CA SER A 246 -14.20 -1.41 -16.59
C SER A 246 -15.45 -0.51 -16.61
N GLY A 247 -15.32 0.71 -17.12
CA GLY A 247 -16.40 1.69 -17.18
C GLY A 247 -16.81 2.18 -15.79
N ASP A 248 -15.84 2.54 -14.96
CA ASP A 248 -16.00 3.02 -13.58
C ASP A 248 -16.71 2.01 -12.63
N ARG A 249 -16.65 0.71 -12.99
CA ARG A 249 -17.19 -0.34 -12.10
C ARG A 249 -16.26 -0.64 -10.94
N PHE A 250 -14.97 -0.57 -11.18
CA PHE A 250 -13.94 -0.96 -10.22
C PHE A 250 -12.90 0.16 -10.08
N THR A 251 -12.44 0.41 -8.86
CA THR A 251 -11.29 1.28 -8.61
C THR A 251 -10.26 0.58 -7.74
N LEU A 252 -9.00 0.90 -7.96
CA LEU A 252 -7.89 0.61 -7.04
C LEU A 252 -7.28 1.93 -6.61
N GLY A 253 -6.94 2.09 -5.35
CA GLY A 253 -6.40 3.34 -4.85
C GLY A 253 -5.29 3.15 -3.84
N LEU A 254 -4.30 4.03 -3.94
CA LEU A 254 -3.26 4.25 -2.94
C LEU A 254 -3.47 5.64 -2.35
N GLY A 255 -3.64 5.72 -1.03
CA GLY A 255 -3.76 6.94 -0.25
C GLY A 255 -2.55 7.17 0.64
N LEU A 256 -2.10 8.41 0.72
CA LEU A 256 -1.03 8.84 1.62
C LEU A 256 -1.49 10.07 2.40
N GLY A 257 -1.23 10.09 3.70
CA GLY A 257 -1.66 11.23 4.50
C GLY A 257 -1.25 11.20 5.96
N LEU A 258 -2.01 11.95 6.75
CA LEU A 258 -1.81 12.10 8.18
C LEU A 258 -3.08 11.74 8.93
N TYR A 259 -2.92 11.10 10.06
CA TYR A 259 -3.94 10.82 11.04
C TYR A 259 -3.63 11.61 12.32
N ILE A 260 -4.39 12.65 12.59
CA ILE A 260 -4.26 13.49 13.77
C ILE A 260 -5.21 12.92 14.81
N ALA A 261 -4.67 12.16 15.76
CA ALA A 261 -5.44 11.36 16.70
C ALA A 261 -5.08 11.65 18.16
N VAL A 262 -6.06 11.46 19.03
CA VAL A 262 -5.87 11.34 20.48
C VAL A 262 -5.80 9.84 20.79
N ASP A 263 -4.83 9.43 21.61
CA ASP A 263 -4.70 8.06 22.14
C ASP A 263 -4.80 8.12 23.66
N ASP A 264 -5.89 7.56 24.21
CA ASP A 264 -6.19 7.62 25.65
C ASP A 264 -5.19 6.78 26.50
N TYR A 265 -4.43 5.87 25.87
CA TYR A 265 -3.45 5.03 26.57
C TYR A 265 -2.02 5.58 26.50
N ARG A 266 -1.83 6.73 25.92
CA ARG A 266 -0.53 7.38 25.87
C ARG A 266 -0.31 8.28 27.09
N GLU A 267 0.52 7.82 28.03
CA GLU A 267 0.78 8.48 29.31
C GLU A 267 1.55 9.80 29.21
N ASP A 268 2.41 9.96 28.19
CA ASP A 268 3.44 11.02 28.16
C ASP A 268 2.99 12.39 27.63
N ARG A 269 1.83 12.47 27.00
CA ARG A 269 1.40 13.73 26.37
C ARG A 269 -0.12 13.83 26.26
N GLU A 270 -0.67 14.89 26.77
CA GLU A 270 -2.05 15.29 26.50
C GLU A 270 -2.16 15.88 25.09
N GLY A 271 -3.16 15.47 24.30
CA GLY A 271 -3.52 16.09 23.03
C GLY A 271 -3.43 15.17 21.81
N ALA A 272 -3.69 15.76 20.66
CA ALA A 272 -3.72 15.04 19.38
C ALA A 272 -2.34 15.00 18.71
N TYR A 273 -2.00 13.86 18.11
CA TYR A 273 -0.71 13.62 17.45
C TYR A 273 -0.88 13.31 15.96
N PRO A 274 0.05 13.78 15.12
CA PRO A 274 0.12 13.37 13.74
C PRO A 274 0.83 12.01 13.62
N ASN A 275 0.08 11.00 13.17
CA ASN A 275 0.60 9.70 12.72
C ASN A 275 0.61 9.68 11.19
N GLY A 276 1.54 8.95 10.59
CA GLY A 276 1.51 8.68 9.16
C GLY A 276 0.38 7.71 8.84
N VAL A 277 -0.23 7.84 7.66
CA VAL A 277 -1.17 6.83 7.17
C VAL A 277 -0.94 6.52 5.70
N ILE A 278 -0.84 5.23 5.39
CA ILE A 278 -0.78 4.69 4.03
C ILE A 278 -1.97 3.78 3.87
N THR A 279 -2.73 3.96 2.79
CA THR A 279 -3.98 3.20 2.59
C THR A 279 -4.03 2.58 1.21
N LEU A 280 -4.34 1.28 1.16
CA LEU A 280 -4.82 0.62 -0.04
C LEU A 280 -6.34 0.54 -0.01
N THR A 281 -6.98 0.89 -1.10
CA THR A 281 -8.45 0.81 -1.22
C THR A 281 -8.86 0.20 -2.54
N THR A 282 -9.98 -0.48 -2.51
CA THR A 282 -10.69 -0.89 -3.72
C THR A 282 -12.16 -0.59 -3.57
N SER A 283 -12.83 -0.21 -4.67
CA SER A 283 -14.26 -0.04 -4.65
C SER A 283 -14.94 -0.71 -5.84
N TYR A 284 -16.15 -1.16 -5.63
CA TYR A 284 -17.02 -1.74 -6.66
C TYR A 284 -18.35 -0.99 -6.72
N ARG A 285 -18.78 -0.59 -7.92
CA ARG A 285 -20.04 0.12 -8.14
C ARG A 285 -21.21 -0.86 -8.07
N LEU A 286 -22.03 -0.73 -7.05
CA LEU A 286 -23.24 -1.52 -6.83
C LEU A 286 -24.44 -0.96 -7.62
N ALA A 287 -24.56 0.36 -7.65
CA ALA A 287 -25.60 1.09 -8.38
C ALA A 287 -25.01 2.41 -8.93
N ARG A 288 -25.86 3.23 -9.55
CA ARG A 288 -25.43 4.51 -10.17
C ARG A 288 -24.62 5.38 -9.21
N ASP A 289 -25.05 5.46 -7.95
CA ASP A 289 -24.52 6.37 -6.93
C ASP A 289 -23.91 5.63 -5.73
N TRP A 290 -24.07 4.31 -5.65
CA TRP A 290 -23.62 3.49 -4.53
C TRP A 290 -22.40 2.65 -4.87
N ARG A 291 -21.44 2.63 -3.94
CA ARG A 291 -20.22 1.80 -4.01
C ARG A 291 -20.06 0.99 -2.73
N ALA A 292 -19.65 -0.27 -2.89
CA ALA A 292 -18.98 -0.99 -1.81
C ALA A 292 -17.49 -0.61 -1.87
N ARG A 293 -16.88 -0.39 -0.72
CA ARG A 293 -15.46 -0.03 -0.60
C ARG A 293 -14.78 -0.86 0.47
N PHE A 294 -13.63 -1.41 0.13
CA PHE A 294 -12.68 -1.98 1.09
C PHE A 294 -11.53 -0.98 1.28
N SER A 295 -11.05 -0.86 2.51
CA SER A 295 -9.90 -0.02 2.86
C SER A 295 -9.00 -0.76 3.83
N TRP A 296 -7.71 -0.76 3.56
CA TRP A 296 -6.65 -1.24 4.45
C TRP A 296 -5.72 -0.07 4.74
N ASN A 297 -5.77 0.43 5.97
CA ASN A 297 -4.97 1.55 6.43
C ASN A 297 -3.85 1.03 7.33
N ARG A 298 -2.59 1.33 6.99
CA ARG A 298 -1.46 1.23 7.89
C ARG A 298 -1.29 2.58 8.59
N VAL A 299 -1.51 2.61 9.88
CA VAL A 299 -1.22 3.77 10.73
C VAL A 299 0.17 3.61 11.31
N ILE A 300 1.01 4.61 11.12
CA ILE A 300 2.43 4.62 11.48
C ILE A 300 2.61 5.63 12.60
N SER A 301 2.90 5.15 13.78
CA SER A 301 3.12 5.96 14.97
C SER A 301 4.62 6.19 15.22
N ASN A 302 4.97 7.01 16.18
CA ASN A 302 6.34 7.23 16.65
C ASN A 302 6.53 6.79 18.10
N TYR A 303 5.69 5.87 18.57
CA TYR A 303 5.66 5.39 19.95
C TYR A 303 5.28 3.89 20.08
N ASP A 304 5.73 3.08 19.09
CA ASP A 304 5.59 1.62 19.07
C ASP A 304 4.13 1.14 19.17
N ARG A 305 3.24 1.78 18.44
CA ARG A 305 1.79 1.47 18.38
C ARG A 305 1.25 1.59 16.95
N ASP A 306 1.94 0.95 16.03
CA ASP A 306 1.48 0.85 14.66
C ASP A 306 0.25 -0.06 14.57
N THR A 307 -0.62 0.24 13.63
CA THR A 307 -1.84 -0.56 13.45
C THR A 307 -2.16 -0.77 11.98
N ASP A 308 -2.81 -1.91 11.70
CA ASP A 308 -3.53 -2.16 10.47
C ASP A 308 -5.03 -2.04 10.72
N VAL A 309 -5.70 -1.18 9.96
CA VAL A 309 -7.14 -0.98 10.06
C VAL A 309 -7.82 -1.45 8.78
N LEU A 310 -8.47 -2.61 8.85
CA LEU A 310 -9.18 -3.24 7.74
C LEU A 310 -10.66 -2.92 7.83
N MET A 311 -11.22 -2.26 6.80
CA MET A 311 -12.60 -1.78 6.84
C MET A 311 -13.36 -2.09 5.55
N LEU A 312 -14.66 -2.36 5.71
CA LEU A 312 -15.64 -2.40 4.62
C LEU A 312 -16.61 -1.24 4.79
N GLY A 313 -17.00 -0.62 3.68
CA GLY A 313 -17.87 0.55 3.71
C GLY A 313 -18.85 0.61 2.55
N ALA A 314 -19.88 1.43 2.75
CA ALA A 314 -20.83 1.82 1.72
C ALA A 314 -20.66 3.33 1.44
N GLY A 315 -20.36 3.66 0.18
CA GLY A 315 -20.17 5.03 -0.29
C GLY A 315 -21.29 5.50 -1.18
N TYR A 316 -21.71 6.74 -1.03
CA TYR A 316 -22.67 7.43 -1.88
C TYR A 316 -21.99 8.59 -2.61
N ARG A 317 -22.11 8.64 -3.93
CA ARG A 317 -21.52 9.67 -4.82
C ARG A 317 -22.57 10.69 -5.25
N PHE A 318 -22.21 11.97 -5.21
CA PHE A 318 -23.07 13.12 -5.56
C PHE A 318 -22.31 14.27 -6.19
#